data_ece0d704f839fddc387b0eece4490bf7
#
_entry.id   ece0d704f839fddc387b0eece4490bf7
#
_cell.length_a   1.000
_cell.length_b   1.000
_cell.length_c   1.000
_cell.angle_alpha   90.00
_cell.angle_beta   90.00
_cell.angle_gamma   90.00
#
_symmetry.space_group_name_H-M   'P 1'
#
loop_
_entity.id
_entity.type
_entity.pdbx_description
1 polymer ?
#
loop_
_entity_poly.entity_id
_entity_poly.type
_entity_poly.pdbx_seq_one_letter_code
_entity_poly.pdbx_strand_id
1 'polypeptide(L)'
;NIGMKDGINIGSRNNQNFVQIPFYSLRNKLKSLCERYGLIYQEQEESYTSKASAVDGDDMPIYNADKPATYQFSGTRVKRGLYRSKEGHLINSDTNGAANIGRKSKQNGFAGLCRGCLAQPLRIKVY
;
A
#
# COMPACT_ATOMS: atom_id res chain seq x y z
N ASN A 1 -1.36 37.82 -11.03
CA ASN A 1 -1.20 37.82 -9.60
C ASN A 1 -0.24 36.71 -9.19
N ILE A 2 0.92 37.11 -8.72
CA ILE A 2 1.98 36.21 -8.27
C ILE A 2 1.46 35.23 -7.20
N GLY A 3 0.58 35.72 -6.32
CA GLY A 3 0.02 34.90 -5.25
C GLY A 3 -0.79 33.70 -5.71
N MET A 4 -1.49 33.78 -6.84
CA MET A 4 -2.25 32.63 -7.34
C MET A 4 -1.36 31.57 -8.00
N LYS A 5 -0.34 31.99 -8.73
CA LYS A 5 0.65 31.06 -9.28
C LYS A 5 1.46 30.42 -8.18
N ASP A 6 1.90 31.22 -7.26
CA ASP A 6 2.64 30.74 -6.10
C ASP A 6 1.76 29.87 -5.21
N GLY A 7 0.45 30.16 -5.19
CA GLY A 7 -0.54 29.35 -4.48
C GLY A 7 -0.62 27.91 -4.97
N ILE A 8 -0.48 27.67 -6.27
CA ILE A 8 -0.47 26.32 -6.82
C ILE A 8 0.81 25.59 -6.40
N ASN A 9 1.97 26.23 -6.50
CA ASN A 9 3.25 25.66 -6.11
C ASN A 9 3.37 25.53 -4.59
N ILE A 10 2.93 26.54 -3.87
CA ILE A 10 2.87 26.55 -2.42
C ILE A 10 1.90 25.47 -1.93
N GLY A 11 0.78 25.29 -2.62
CA GLY A 11 -0.17 24.24 -2.32
C GLY A 11 0.42 22.85 -2.42
N SER A 12 1.24 22.59 -3.43
CA SER A 12 1.95 21.33 -3.58
C SER A 12 2.96 21.10 -2.44
N ARG A 13 3.75 22.12 -2.10
CA ARG A 13 4.67 22.05 -0.96
C ARG A 13 3.95 21.92 0.37
N ASN A 14 2.91 22.70 0.55
CA ASN A 14 2.11 22.65 1.77
C ASN A 14 1.43 21.30 1.93
N ASN A 15 0.94 20.69 0.85
CA ASN A 15 0.36 19.36 0.90
C ASN A 15 1.39 18.33 1.34
N GLN A 16 2.64 18.41 0.88
CA GLN A 16 3.70 17.54 1.35
C GLN A 16 4.01 17.76 2.83
N ASN A 17 4.08 19.02 3.27
CA ASN A 17 4.30 19.35 4.66
C ASN A 17 3.15 18.91 5.55
N PHE A 18 1.91 19.10 5.11
CA PHE A 18 0.72 18.64 5.83
C PHE A 18 0.64 17.12 5.91
N VAL A 19 1.15 16.41 4.92
CA VAL A 19 1.23 14.95 4.98
C VAL A 19 2.28 14.50 5.99
N GLN A 20 3.45 15.15 6.05
CA GLN A 20 4.52 14.77 6.96
C GLN A 20 4.20 15.05 8.43
N ILE A 21 3.69 16.24 8.74
CA ILE A 21 3.39 16.64 10.13
C ILE A 21 2.22 15.83 10.72
N PRO A 22 1.05 15.73 10.03
CA PRO A 22 -0.05 14.90 10.54
C PRO A 22 0.29 13.42 10.60
N PHE A 23 1.19 12.92 9.74
CA PHE A 23 1.55 11.52 9.69
C PHE A 23 2.18 11.05 11.01
N TYR A 24 3.14 11.81 11.52
CA TYR A 24 3.78 11.48 12.78
C TYR A 24 2.78 11.52 13.94
N SER A 25 1.97 12.57 14.00
CA SER A 25 0.93 12.71 15.02
C SER A 25 -0.10 11.60 14.93
N LEU A 26 -0.51 11.23 13.72
CA LEU A 26 -1.46 10.14 13.49
C LEU A 26 -0.89 8.81 13.96
N ARG A 27 0.36 8.51 13.65
CA ARG A 27 1.02 7.28 14.10
C ARG A 27 1.03 7.16 15.61
N ASN A 28 1.44 8.23 16.30
CA ASN A 28 1.47 8.26 17.77
C ASN A 28 0.07 8.10 18.36
N LYS A 29 -0.91 8.75 17.77
CA LYS A 29 -2.30 8.67 18.22
C LYS A 29 -2.88 7.26 18.04
N LEU A 30 -2.61 6.64 16.89
CA LEU A 30 -3.02 5.25 16.63
C LEU A 30 -2.36 4.29 17.60
N LYS A 31 -1.08 4.48 17.87
CA LYS A 31 -0.34 3.66 18.81
C LYS A 31 -0.93 3.74 20.22
N SER A 32 -1.22 4.95 20.68
CA SER A 32 -1.85 5.17 22.00
C SER A 32 -3.25 4.56 22.07
N LEU A 33 -4.05 4.70 21.01
CA LEU A 33 -5.40 4.14 20.94
C LEU A 33 -5.35 2.61 20.93
N CYS A 34 -4.40 2.02 20.21
CA CYS A 34 -4.23 0.57 20.20
C CYS A 34 -3.89 0.04 21.60
N GLU A 35 -3.00 0.70 22.33
CA GLU A 35 -2.70 0.35 23.73
C GLU A 35 -3.94 0.43 24.60
N ARG A 36 -4.72 1.50 24.46
CA ARG A 36 -5.93 1.71 25.26
C ARG A 36 -6.97 0.61 25.05
N TYR A 37 -7.13 0.16 23.81
CA TYR A 37 -8.17 -0.81 23.44
C TYR A 37 -7.65 -2.25 23.36
N GLY A 38 -6.42 -2.50 23.76
CA GLY A 38 -5.84 -3.84 23.74
C GLY A 38 -5.56 -4.37 22.34
N LEU A 39 -5.34 -3.49 21.38
CA LEU A 39 -5.01 -3.83 20.00
C LEU A 39 -3.50 -3.79 19.79
N ILE A 40 -3.02 -4.64 18.90
CA ILE A 40 -1.61 -4.64 18.52
C ILE A 40 -1.41 -3.62 17.41
N TYR A 41 -0.53 -2.65 17.63
CA TYR A 41 -0.10 -1.71 16.61
C TYR A 41 1.15 -2.26 15.92
N GLN A 42 1.11 -2.33 14.60
CA GLN A 42 2.24 -2.81 13.81
C GLN A 42 2.46 -1.91 12.61
N GLU A 43 3.70 -1.47 12.44
CA GLU A 43 4.13 -0.79 11.22
C GLU A 43 4.78 -1.80 10.28
N GLN A 44 4.49 -1.68 9.01
CA GLN A 44 5.02 -2.59 8.00
C GLN A 44 5.74 -1.82 6.90
N GLU A 45 6.94 -2.23 6.61
CA GLU A 45 7.68 -1.77 5.45
C GLU A 45 6.97 -2.26 4.18
N GLU A 46 6.82 -1.39 3.18
CA GLU A 46 5.93 -1.66 2.04
C GLU A 46 6.66 -1.82 0.70
N SER A 47 7.99 -1.97 0.70
CA SER A 47 8.75 -2.13 -0.55
C SER A 47 8.17 -3.24 -1.41
N TYR A 48 8.00 -2.93 -2.70
CA TYR A 48 7.53 -3.86 -3.73
C TYR A 48 6.09 -4.33 -3.61
N THR A 49 5.32 -3.87 -2.63
CA THR A 49 3.93 -4.33 -2.45
C THR A 49 3.01 -3.94 -3.61
N SER A 50 3.32 -2.87 -4.32
CA SER A 50 2.55 -2.47 -5.50
C SER A 50 2.99 -3.19 -6.79
N LYS A 51 4.14 -3.83 -6.79
CA LYS A 51 4.70 -4.52 -7.95
C LYS A 51 4.51 -6.02 -7.90
N ALA A 52 4.57 -6.61 -6.72
CA ALA A 52 4.42 -8.04 -6.53
C ALA A 52 2.98 -8.50 -6.77
N SER A 53 2.80 -9.73 -7.19
CA SER A 53 1.49 -10.35 -7.36
C SER A 53 1.09 -11.08 -6.09
N ALA A 54 0.04 -10.62 -5.43
CA ALA A 54 -0.48 -11.29 -4.23
C ALA A 54 -1.10 -12.64 -4.56
N VAL A 55 -1.81 -12.72 -5.68
CA VAL A 55 -2.44 -13.96 -6.15
C VAL A 55 -1.40 -15.03 -6.47
N ASP A 56 -0.28 -14.64 -7.07
CA ASP A 56 0.78 -15.57 -7.46
C ASP A 56 1.75 -15.88 -6.30
N GLY A 57 1.58 -15.22 -5.16
CA GLY A 57 2.41 -15.46 -3.99
C GLY A 57 3.85 -14.99 -4.13
N ASP A 58 4.08 -13.93 -4.88
CA ASP A 58 5.44 -13.41 -5.09
C ASP A 58 6.14 -13.05 -3.78
N ASP A 59 7.41 -13.35 -3.70
CA ASP A 59 8.26 -12.90 -2.59
C ASP A 59 8.54 -11.40 -2.72
N MET A 60 8.54 -10.71 -1.60
CA MET A 60 8.77 -9.28 -1.54
C MET A 60 9.98 -8.99 -0.65
N PRO A 61 11.15 -8.74 -1.24
CA PRO A 61 12.33 -8.40 -0.45
C PRO A 61 12.22 -7.01 0.15
N ILE A 62 13.08 -6.71 1.11
CA ILE A 62 13.22 -5.37 1.66
C ILE A 62 14.13 -4.57 0.73
N TYR A 63 13.71 -3.34 0.40
CA TYR A 63 14.52 -2.46 -0.43
C TYR A 63 15.82 -2.09 0.29
N ASN A 64 16.95 -2.24 -0.40
CA ASN A 64 18.26 -1.84 0.09
C ASN A 64 18.88 -0.83 -0.88
N ALA A 65 18.99 0.41 -0.44
CA ALA A 65 19.56 1.49 -1.26
C ALA A 65 21.05 1.29 -1.54
N ASP A 66 21.78 0.63 -0.65
CA ASP A 66 23.22 0.36 -0.82
C ASP A 66 23.49 -0.75 -1.85
N LYS A 67 22.53 -1.64 -2.04
CA LYS A 67 22.60 -2.73 -3.01
C LYS A 67 21.30 -2.79 -3.81
N PRO A 68 21.05 -1.79 -4.67
CA PRO A 68 19.84 -1.81 -5.48
C PRO A 68 19.85 -3.01 -6.40
N ALA A 69 18.77 -3.77 -6.39
CA ALA A 69 18.60 -4.93 -7.24
C ALA A 69 17.32 -4.79 -8.04
N THR A 70 17.32 -5.29 -9.26
CA THR A 70 16.13 -5.37 -10.09
C THR A 70 15.45 -6.71 -9.83
N TYR A 71 14.19 -6.66 -9.40
CA TYR A 71 13.38 -7.83 -9.18
C TYR A 71 12.33 -7.97 -10.27
N GLN A 72 12.08 -9.21 -10.68
CA GLN A 72 10.99 -9.52 -11.58
C GLN A 72 9.85 -10.16 -10.78
N PHE A 73 8.64 -9.71 -11.06
CA PHE A 73 7.45 -10.22 -10.40
C PHE A 73 6.56 -10.95 -11.42
N SER A 74 5.70 -11.83 -10.91
CA SER A 74 4.86 -12.68 -11.76
C SER A 74 3.88 -11.89 -12.59
N GLY A 75 3.38 -10.78 -12.06
CA GLY A 75 2.43 -9.94 -12.76
C GLY A 75 2.98 -8.56 -13.07
N THR A 76 2.13 -7.71 -13.61
CA THR A 76 2.50 -6.35 -13.97
C THR A 76 1.30 -5.41 -13.86
N ARG A 77 1.58 -4.15 -13.53
CA ARG A 77 0.56 -3.11 -13.55
C ARG A 77 0.28 -2.71 -14.99
N VAL A 78 -0.97 -2.85 -15.41
CA VAL A 78 -1.39 -2.54 -16.78
C VAL A 78 -1.64 -1.04 -16.93
N LYS A 79 -2.36 -0.48 -15.98
CA LYS A 79 -2.70 0.95 -15.91
C LYS A 79 -3.11 1.27 -14.47
N ARG A 80 -3.43 2.53 -14.21
CA ARG A 80 -3.90 2.95 -12.91
C ARG A 80 -5.14 2.12 -12.49
N GLY A 81 -5.08 1.54 -11.31
CA GLY A 81 -6.15 0.73 -10.76
C GLY A 81 -6.21 -0.71 -11.27
N LEU A 82 -5.36 -1.10 -12.22
CA LEU A 82 -5.43 -2.41 -12.84
C LEU A 82 -4.08 -3.12 -12.86
N TYR A 83 -4.06 -4.32 -12.31
CA TYR A 83 -2.91 -5.19 -12.24
C TYR A 83 -3.22 -6.52 -12.94
N ARG A 84 -2.26 -7.06 -13.68
CA ARG A 84 -2.41 -8.35 -14.37
C ARG A 84 -1.52 -9.38 -13.70
N SER A 85 -2.11 -10.49 -13.27
CA SER A 85 -1.39 -11.62 -12.68
C SER A 85 -0.61 -12.41 -13.73
N LYS A 86 0.19 -13.38 -13.27
CA LYS A 86 0.98 -14.26 -14.14
C LYS A 86 0.14 -14.96 -15.21
N GLU A 87 -1.05 -15.41 -14.84
CA GLU A 87 -1.95 -16.11 -15.75
C GLU A 87 -2.82 -15.17 -16.59
N GLY A 88 -2.62 -13.87 -16.49
CA GLY A 88 -3.35 -12.89 -17.28
C GLY A 88 -4.64 -12.40 -16.64
N HIS A 89 -4.92 -12.76 -15.39
CA HIS A 89 -6.11 -12.30 -14.69
C HIS A 89 -5.98 -10.85 -14.24
N LEU A 90 -7.03 -10.08 -14.48
CA LEU A 90 -7.06 -8.67 -14.09
C LEU A 90 -7.54 -8.53 -12.64
N ILE A 91 -6.82 -7.77 -11.86
CA ILE A 91 -7.03 -7.58 -10.43
C ILE A 91 -6.99 -6.08 -10.13
N ASN A 92 -7.78 -5.64 -9.16
CA ASN A 92 -7.67 -4.27 -8.67
C ASN A 92 -6.28 -4.05 -8.06
N SER A 93 -5.54 -3.04 -8.53
CA SER A 93 -4.16 -2.82 -8.12
C SER A 93 -4.03 -2.39 -6.65
N ASP A 94 -4.99 -1.64 -6.13
CA ASP A 94 -4.98 -1.22 -4.73
C ASP A 94 -5.24 -2.40 -3.81
N THR A 95 -6.15 -3.28 -4.19
CA THR A 95 -6.42 -4.52 -3.45
C THR A 95 -5.22 -5.45 -3.48
N ASN A 96 -4.56 -5.57 -4.63
CA ASN A 96 -3.33 -6.35 -4.73
C ASN A 96 -2.23 -5.80 -3.81
N GLY A 97 -2.03 -4.49 -3.81
CA GLY A 97 -1.07 -3.84 -2.92
C GLY A 97 -1.41 -4.03 -1.45
N ALA A 98 -2.66 -3.85 -1.08
CA ALA A 98 -3.13 -4.05 0.29
C ALA A 98 -2.93 -5.50 0.76
N ALA A 99 -3.26 -6.47 -0.09
CA ALA A 99 -3.03 -7.88 0.19
C ALA A 99 -1.54 -8.19 0.40
N ASN A 100 -0.68 -7.59 -0.41
CA ASN A 100 0.77 -7.75 -0.27
C ASN A 100 1.30 -7.15 1.03
N ILE A 101 0.79 -6.00 1.45
CA ILE A 101 1.15 -5.40 2.73
C ILE A 101 0.76 -6.36 3.87
N GLY A 102 -0.45 -6.90 3.81
CA GLY A 102 -0.90 -7.89 4.78
C GLY A 102 -0.06 -9.16 4.80
N ARG A 103 0.27 -9.70 3.64
CA ARG A 103 1.16 -10.87 3.51
C ARG A 103 2.56 -10.59 4.09
N LYS A 104 3.11 -9.41 3.78
CA LYS A 104 4.43 -9.00 4.25
C LYS A 104 4.47 -8.83 5.77
N SER A 105 3.37 -8.43 6.38
CA SER A 105 3.22 -8.34 7.83
C SER A 105 3.06 -9.70 8.50
N LYS A 106 3.00 -10.78 7.72
CA LYS A 106 2.85 -12.17 8.17
C LYS A 106 1.57 -12.43 8.95
N GLN A 107 0.50 -11.72 8.62
CA GLN A 107 -0.82 -11.97 9.19
C GLN A 107 -1.45 -13.20 8.54
N ASN A 108 -1.96 -14.11 9.36
CA ASN A 108 -2.48 -15.40 8.89
C ASN A 108 -3.62 -15.27 7.88
N GLY A 109 -4.46 -14.24 8.02
CA GLY A 109 -5.60 -14.02 7.13
C GLY A 109 -5.25 -13.68 5.68
N PHE A 110 -3.98 -13.39 5.39
CA PHE A 110 -3.54 -13.03 4.04
C PHE A 110 -2.84 -14.14 3.29
N ALA A 111 -2.70 -15.31 3.91
CA ALA A 111 -2.19 -16.48 3.22
C ALA A 111 -3.29 -17.10 2.36
N GLY A 112 -2.98 -17.46 1.12
CA GLY A 112 -3.91 -18.17 0.24
C GLY A 112 -5.10 -17.36 -0.23
N LEU A 113 -4.97 -16.04 -0.34
CA LEU A 113 -6.03 -15.18 -0.89
C LEU A 113 -6.42 -15.62 -2.30
N CYS A 114 -7.71 -15.79 -2.52
CA CYS A 114 -8.22 -16.16 -3.81
C CYS A 114 -8.28 -14.97 -4.77
N ARG A 115 -8.17 -15.28 -6.06
CA ARG A 115 -8.22 -14.31 -7.13
C ARG A 115 -9.53 -13.50 -7.15
N GLY A 116 -10.66 -14.14 -6.86
CA GLY A 116 -11.95 -13.47 -6.85
C GLY A 116 -12.03 -12.35 -5.81
N CYS A 117 -11.43 -12.56 -4.65
CA CYS A 117 -11.40 -11.55 -3.59
C CYS A 117 -10.61 -10.30 -4.01
N LEU A 118 -9.55 -10.48 -4.80
CA LEU A 118 -8.69 -9.39 -5.24
C LEU A 118 -9.21 -8.69 -6.51
N ALA A 119 -9.92 -9.41 -7.37
CA ALA A 119 -10.47 -8.87 -8.60
C ALA A 119 -11.70 -7.99 -8.35
N GLN A 120 -12.55 -8.39 -7.43
CA GLN A 120 -13.81 -7.70 -7.12
C GLN A 120 -13.93 -7.45 -5.62
N PRO A 121 -13.21 -6.47 -5.09
CA PRO A 121 -13.29 -6.16 -3.67
C PRO A 121 -14.69 -5.68 -3.29
N LEU A 122 -15.19 -6.16 -2.16
CA LEU A 122 -16.50 -5.77 -1.65
C LEU A 122 -16.45 -4.34 -1.12
N ARG A 123 -17.34 -3.50 -1.62
CA ARG A 123 -17.48 -2.14 -1.11
C ARG A 123 -18.40 -2.15 0.12
N ILE A 124 -17.87 -1.74 1.24
CA ILE A 124 -18.61 -1.65 2.49
C ILE A 124 -18.84 -0.18 2.82
N LYS A 125 -20.07 0.16 3.17
CA LYS A 125 -20.41 1.50 3.62
C LYS A 125 -20.24 1.57 5.13
N VAL A 126 -19.41 2.50 5.57
CA VAL A 126 -19.14 2.71 7.01
C VAL A 126 -19.87 3.97 7.46
N TYR A 127 -20.61 3.86 8.53
CA TYR A 127 -21.39 4.98 9.11
C TYR A 127 -20.68 5.58 10.32
#